data_93bf6521bb3ea7c182469b5f38dcdbde
#
_entry.id   93bf6521bb3ea7c182469b5f38dcdbde
#
_cell.length_a   1.000
_cell.length_b   1.000
_cell.length_c   1.000
_cell.angle_alpha   90.00
_cell.angle_beta   90.00
_cell.angle_gamma   90.00
#
_symmetry.space_group_name_H-M   'P 1'
#
loop_
_entity.id
_entity.type
_entity.pdbx_description
1 polymer ?
#
loop_
_entity_poly.entity_id
_entity_poly.type
_entity_poly.pdbx_seq_one_letter_code
_entity_poly.pdbx_strand_id
1 'polypeptide(L)'
;MKSRVLILVILCQTSLRVHGCDTVCTEVASAKEALGCASEIPVSDKSQRSYYLIGNSLTWDTVPVWMDGDVQWHVDCGKSLPFMYANPAEPCVKTSTLWPKALAEKQYDVVSMQSHYGVTLEEDVATISKWVDMQPTAEFVIHTGWAYHEKRAIEYSSKNISATMQHSPKYIDALLDRLRKKYPGREFRQTHAIDLLAKIAADVASGRAPFKSVSDLYRDKIHVKIDTGRYLMHNCMRHALGQPRSAIHYEKLDPKIKTYLDDVLATLPAVSSRK
;
A
#
# COMPACT_ATOMS: atom_id res chain seq x y z
N MET A 1 34.08 6.82 48.84
CA MET A 1 34.79 7.82 48.08
C MET A 1 33.92 8.24 46.92
N LYS A 2 33.39 9.48 46.95
CA LYS A 2 32.50 10.05 45.94
C LYS A 2 33.34 10.90 44.98
N SER A 3 33.33 10.61 43.70
CA SER A 3 33.93 11.47 42.68
C SER A 3 32.80 12.10 41.86
N ARG A 4 32.65 13.41 41.96
CA ARG A 4 31.76 14.25 41.16
C ARG A 4 32.56 14.71 39.94
N VAL A 5 32.04 14.49 38.74
CA VAL A 5 32.52 15.07 37.50
C VAL A 5 31.65 16.28 37.18
N LEU A 6 32.30 17.43 37.08
CA LEU A 6 31.71 18.73 36.78
C LEU A 6 31.77 18.95 35.27
N ILE A 7 30.65 19.11 34.58
CA ILE A 7 30.60 19.46 33.17
C ILE A 7 30.44 20.96 33.03
N LEU A 8 31.44 21.60 32.46
CA LEU A 8 31.50 23.03 32.16
C LEU A 8 30.81 23.30 30.81
N VAL A 9 29.75 24.09 30.81
CA VAL A 9 29.10 24.58 29.59
C VAL A 9 29.71 25.93 29.22
N ILE A 10 30.38 25.99 28.07
CA ILE A 10 30.90 27.25 27.51
C ILE A 10 29.89 27.73 26.47
N LEU A 11 29.25 28.86 26.79
CA LEU A 11 28.44 29.66 25.88
C LEU A 11 29.38 30.61 25.11
N CYS A 12 29.49 30.44 23.81
CA CYS A 12 30.16 31.38 22.93
C CYS A 12 29.11 32.23 22.19
N GLN A 13 28.89 33.44 22.64
CA GLN A 13 28.14 34.47 21.91
C GLN A 13 29.14 35.22 21.01
N THR A 14 28.95 35.15 19.71
CA THR A 14 29.60 36.06 18.77
C THR A 14 28.56 36.88 18.02
N SER A 15 28.47 38.16 18.43
CA SER A 15 27.73 39.22 17.75
C SER A 15 28.57 39.70 16.55
N LEU A 16 28.03 39.58 15.32
CA LEU A 16 28.57 40.30 14.16
C LEU A 16 27.53 41.29 13.65
N ARG A 17 27.81 42.59 13.91
CA ARG A 17 27.18 43.70 13.22
C ARG A 17 27.81 43.85 11.85
N VAL A 18 26.98 43.88 10.79
CA VAL A 18 27.38 44.37 9.47
C VAL A 18 26.48 45.55 9.12
N HIS A 19 27.14 46.67 8.91
CA HIS A 19 26.55 47.95 8.47
C HIS A 19 26.39 47.96 6.93
N GLY A 20 25.28 48.47 6.46
CA GLY A 20 25.22 49.31 5.25
C GLY A 20 25.02 48.57 3.93
N CYS A 21 23.80 48.61 3.43
CA CYS A 21 23.51 49.01 2.04
C CYS A 21 22.02 49.39 1.93
N ASP A 22 21.73 50.62 2.24
CA ASP A 22 20.53 51.33 1.75
C ASP A 22 20.81 51.73 0.30
N THR A 23 19.80 51.65 -0.54
CA THR A 23 19.70 52.03 -1.94
C THR A 23 19.75 50.83 -2.91
N VAL A 24 18.60 50.20 -3.10
CA VAL A 24 17.99 49.75 -4.35
C VAL A 24 16.68 49.00 -4.00
N CYS A 25 15.65 49.69 -3.65
CA CYS A 25 14.28 49.13 -3.46
C CYS A 25 13.23 50.19 -3.85
N THR A 26 13.24 50.66 -5.12
CA THR A 26 12.17 51.55 -5.59
C THR A 26 11.77 51.33 -7.05
N GLU A 27 12.03 50.16 -7.64
CA GLU A 27 11.55 49.92 -9.03
C GLU A 27 10.93 48.54 -9.32
N VAL A 28 10.50 47.76 -8.30
CA VAL A 28 9.81 46.48 -8.53
C VAL A 28 8.35 46.47 -8.03
N ALA A 29 7.80 47.65 -7.68
CA ALA A 29 6.41 47.73 -7.19
C ALA A 29 5.34 47.95 -8.24
N SER A 30 5.70 47.98 -9.56
CA SER A 30 4.75 48.31 -10.65
C SER A 30 4.39 47.19 -11.60
N ALA A 31 4.88 45.97 -11.39
CA ALA A 31 4.58 44.84 -12.28
C ALA A 31 3.70 43.71 -11.65
N LYS A 32 3.15 43.95 -10.47
CA LYS A 32 2.35 42.94 -9.74
C LYS A 32 0.84 43.15 -9.77
N GLU A 33 0.35 44.20 -10.43
CA GLU A 33 -1.10 44.52 -10.47
C GLU A 33 -1.83 44.14 -11.78
N ALA A 34 -1.18 43.45 -12.71
CA ALA A 34 -1.79 43.09 -13.98
C ALA A 34 -1.93 41.59 -14.26
N LEU A 35 -1.73 40.72 -13.27
CA LEU A 35 -2.08 39.30 -13.36
C LEU A 35 -3.29 39.03 -12.48
N GLY A 36 -4.45 39.06 -13.16
CA GLY A 36 -5.75 38.80 -12.58
C GLY A 36 -5.73 37.50 -11.73
N CYS A 37 -6.44 37.60 -10.64
CA CYS A 37 -6.78 36.55 -9.71
C CYS A 37 -7.09 35.21 -10.43
N ALA A 38 -6.08 34.37 -10.66
CA ALA A 38 -6.30 32.96 -10.92
C ALA A 38 -6.83 32.39 -9.61
N SER A 39 -8.12 32.11 -9.56
CA SER A 39 -8.72 31.34 -8.48
C SER A 39 -7.87 30.10 -8.28
N GLU A 40 -7.19 30.02 -7.15
CA GLU A 40 -6.53 28.80 -6.71
C GLU A 40 -7.62 27.72 -6.68
N ILE A 41 -7.59 26.81 -7.66
CA ILE A 41 -8.35 25.58 -7.60
C ILE A 41 -7.88 24.92 -6.30
N PRO A 42 -8.74 24.67 -5.31
CA PRO A 42 -8.31 24.01 -4.11
C PRO A 42 -7.75 22.64 -4.55
N VAL A 43 -6.44 22.48 -4.48
CA VAL A 43 -5.78 21.18 -4.57
C VAL A 43 -6.36 20.41 -3.39
N SER A 44 -7.28 19.49 -3.67
CA SER A 44 -7.81 18.63 -2.62
C SER A 44 -6.60 17.96 -1.99
N ASP A 45 -6.35 18.27 -0.74
CA ASP A 45 -5.18 17.82 0.01
C ASP A 45 -5.27 16.29 0.22
N LYS A 46 -4.95 15.54 -0.86
CA LYS A 46 -4.84 14.08 -0.81
C LYS A 46 -3.67 13.62 0.06
N SER A 47 -2.81 14.54 0.50
CA SER A 47 -1.67 14.26 1.37
C SER A 47 -2.09 13.88 2.80
N GLN A 48 -3.33 14.14 3.17
CA GLN A 48 -3.85 13.90 4.52
C GLN A 48 -4.68 12.61 4.65
N ARG A 49 -4.94 11.84 3.58
CA ARG A 49 -5.68 10.57 3.73
C ARG A 49 -4.92 9.59 4.62
N SER A 50 -5.67 8.88 5.42
CA SER A 50 -5.16 7.91 6.38
C SER A 50 -5.49 6.48 5.95
N TYR A 51 -4.50 5.60 6.05
CA TYR A 51 -4.59 4.21 5.59
C TYR A 51 -4.15 3.26 6.70
N TYR A 52 -4.85 2.14 6.82
CA TYR A 52 -4.44 1.07 7.71
C TYR A 52 -4.41 -0.27 6.97
N LEU A 53 -3.26 -0.95 6.96
CA LEU A 53 -3.06 -2.18 6.22
C LEU A 53 -2.88 -3.36 7.18
N ILE A 54 -3.74 -4.38 7.07
CA ILE A 54 -3.66 -5.61 7.87
C ILE A 54 -3.32 -6.76 6.93
N GLY A 55 -2.24 -7.48 7.23
CA GLY A 55 -1.87 -8.63 6.41
C GLY A 55 -0.54 -9.25 6.82
N ASN A 56 -0.01 -10.07 5.96
CA ASN A 56 1.25 -10.77 6.20
C ASN A 56 2.40 -10.23 5.33
N SER A 57 3.42 -11.04 5.09
CA SER A 57 4.59 -10.65 4.29
C SER A 57 4.26 -10.22 2.86
N LEU A 58 3.12 -10.64 2.29
CA LEU A 58 2.69 -10.17 0.96
C LEU A 58 2.20 -8.72 1.03
N THR A 59 1.51 -8.32 2.11
CA THR A 59 1.24 -6.90 2.38
C THR A 59 2.53 -6.11 2.57
N TRP A 60 3.53 -6.69 3.28
CA TRP A 60 4.85 -6.04 3.44
C TRP A 60 5.60 -5.87 2.10
N ASP A 61 5.45 -6.79 1.18
CA ASP A 61 6.05 -6.69 -0.16
C ASP A 61 5.38 -5.60 -1.04
N THR A 62 4.25 -5.01 -0.64
CA THR A 62 3.71 -3.79 -1.24
C THR A 62 4.42 -2.51 -0.77
N VAL A 63 5.37 -2.62 0.14
CA VAL A 63 6.19 -1.54 0.72
C VAL A 63 5.34 -0.39 1.28
N PRO A 64 4.55 -0.63 2.34
CA PRO A 64 3.66 0.38 2.92
C PRO A 64 4.36 1.67 3.34
N VAL A 65 5.61 1.58 3.78
CA VAL A 65 6.44 2.72 4.22
C VAL A 65 6.68 3.77 3.11
N TRP A 66 6.49 3.44 1.84
CA TRP A 66 6.68 4.34 0.71
C TRP A 66 5.36 4.82 0.09
N MET A 67 4.24 4.56 0.72
CA MET A 67 2.93 5.06 0.30
C MET A 67 2.70 6.48 0.80
N ASP A 68 1.89 7.25 0.07
CA ASP A 68 1.56 8.62 0.45
C ASP A 68 0.51 8.65 1.58
N GLY A 69 0.53 9.72 2.39
CA GLY A 69 -0.43 9.93 3.47
C GLY A 69 0.00 9.34 4.81
N ASP A 70 -0.93 9.31 5.76
CA ASP A 70 -0.70 8.69 7.06
C ASP A 70 -0.98 7.18 6.95
N VAL A 71 0.07 6.40 6.73
CA VAL A 71 -0.01 4.95 6.50
C VAL A 71 0.50 4.19 7.71
N GLN A 72 -0.37 3.38 8.29
CA GLN A 72 -0.04 2.48 9.37
C GLN A 72 -0.36 1.04 8.97
N TRP A 73 0.24 0.09 9.64
CA TRP A 73 0.07 -1.34 9.31
C TRP A 73 0.17 -2.25 10.52
N HIS A 74 -0.48 -3.39 10.44
CA HIS A 74 -0.26 -4.56 11.26
C HIS A 74 0.13 -5.73 10.35
N VAL A 75 1.40 -6.10 10.37
CA VAL A 75 1.93 -7.17 9.50
C VAL A 75 2.47 -8.31 10.33
N ASP A 76 1.86 -9.49 10.17
CA ASP A 76 2.29 -10.73 10.82
C ASP A 76 2.55 -11.83 9.79
N CYS A 77 3.85 -12.13 9.58
CA CYS A 77 4.35 -12.94 8.46
C CYS A 77 3.79 -14.36 8.46
N GLY A 78 3.24 -14.78 7.31
CA GLY A 78 2.70 -16.12 7.12
C GLY A 78 1.44 -16.42 7.92
N LYS A 79 0.80 -15.42 8.53
CA LYS A 79 -0.41 -15.60 9.32
C LYS A 79 -1.67 -15.23 8.55
N SER A 80 -2.78 -15.86 8.90
CA SER A 80 -4.11 -15.57 8.39
C SER A 80 -4.78 -14.45 9.20
N LEU A 81 -5.83 -13.83 8.65
CA LEU A 81 -6.59 -12.79 9.34
C LEU A 81 -7.20 -13.26 10.68
N PRO A 82 -7.82 -14.44 10.78
CA PRO A 82 -8.31 -14.95 12.07
C PRO A 82 -7.20 -15.12 13.11
N PHE A 83 -6.00 -15.56 12.69
CA PHE A 83 -4.86 -15.66 13.61
C PHE A 83 -4.43 -14.28 14.12
N MET A 84 -4.27 -13.30 13.23
CA MET A 84 -3.89 -11.92 13.61
C MET A 84 -4.93 -11.26 14.51
N TYR A 85 -6.21 -11.56 14.28
CA TYR A 85 -7.28 -11.05 15.13
C TYR A 85 -7.19 -11.61 16.55
N ALA A 86 -6.92 -12.90 16.68
CA ALA A 86 -6.82 -13.57 17.99
C ALA A 86 -5.48 -13.29 18.72
N ASN A 87 -4.41 -12.97 17.98
CA ASN A 87 -3.05 -12.84 18.51
C ASN A 87 -2.40 -11.50 18.08
N PRO A 88 -2.93 -10.35 18.49
CA PRO A 88 -2.49 -9.05 17.94
C PRO A 88 -1.12 -8.58 18.48
N ALA A 89 -0.56 -9.21 19.49
CA ALA A 89 0.61 -8.70 20.21
C ALA A 89 1.96 -9.02 19.54
N GLU A 90 1.99 -9.92 18.57
CA GLU A 90 3.24 -10.50 18.03
C GLU A 90 3.41 -10.30 16.51
N PRO A 91 3.30 -9.08 15.96
CA PRO A 91 3.55 -8.86 14.56
C PRO A 91 5.03 -9.11 14.22
N CYS A 92 5.29 -9.73 13.07
CA CYS A 92 6.67 -9.99 12.62
C CYS A 92 7.40 -8.70 12.20
N VAL A 93 6.67 -7.65 11.79
CA VAL A 93 7.23 -6.34 11.47
C VAL A 93 7.16 -5.45 12.71
N LYS A 94 8.32 -5.15 13.29
CA LYS A 94 8.42 -4.41 14.57
C LYS A 94 7.85 -3.00 14.54
N THR A 95 7.76 -2.38 13.36
CA THR A 95 7.16 -1.04 13.16
C THR A 95 5.64 -1.09 13.01
N SER A 96 5.02 -2.27 13.19
CA SER A 96 3.55 -2.40 13.17
C SER A 96 2.91 -1.62 14.31
N THR A 97 1.86 -0.87 14.00
CA THR A 97 0.91 -0.37 14.99
C THR A 97 -0.13 -1.47 15.23
N LEU A 98 -0.29 -1.93 16.46
CA LEU A 98 -1.18 -3.06 16.75
C LEU A 98 -2.63 -2.70 16.41
N TRP A 99 -3.32 -3.57 15.66
CA TRP A 99 -4.68 -3.30 15.17
C TRP A 99 -5.70 -2.97 16.28
N PRO A 100 -5.67 -3.58 17.49
CA PRO A 100 -6.65 -3.23 18.51
C PRO A 100 -6.56 -1.76 18.93
N LYS A 101 -5.33 -1.25 19.07
CA LYS A 101 -5.08 0.15 19.39
C LYS A 101 -5.41 1.05 18.22
N ALA A 102 -4.84 0.77 17.05
CA ALA A 102 -4.99 1.60 15.86
C ALA A 102 -6.45 1.84 15.47
N LEU A 103 -7.24 0.75 15.39
CA LEU A 103 -8.64 0.84 14.96
C LEU A 103 -9.61 1.32 16.05
N ALA A 104 -9.21 1.26 17.35
CA ALA A 104 -10.00 1.82 18.44
C ALA A 104 -9.78 3.33 18.59
N GLU A 105 -8.56 3.81 18.35
CA GLU A 105 -8.19 5.21 18.59
C GLU A 105 -8.43 6.11 17.36
N LYS A 106 -8.53 5.55 16.15
CA LYS A 106 -8.64 6.33 14.91
C LYS A 106 -9.60 5.73 13.90
N GLN A 107 -10.37 6.59 13.22
CA GLN A 107 -11.07 6.23 11.99
C GLN A 107 -10.15 6.50 10.79
N TYR A 108 -9.93 5.47 9.99
CA TYR A 108 -9.11 5.56 8.77
C TYR A 108 -10.01 5.81 7.56
N ASP A 109 -9.47 6.51 6.55
CA ASP A 109 -10.18 6.67 5.27
C ASP A 109 -10.24 5.36 4.50
N VAL A 110 -9.17 4.56 4.56
CA VAL A 110 -9.09 3.26 3.89
C VAL A 110 -8.47 2.21 4.80
N VAL A 111 -9.10 1.04 4.87
CA VAL A 111 -8.53 -0.14 5.53
C VAL A 111 -8.32 -1.25 4.52
N SER A 112 -7.08 -1.74 4.39
CA SER A 112 -6.74 -2.89 3.54
C SER A 112 -6.57 -4.14 4.39
N MET A 113 -7.10 -5.27 3.91
CA MET A 113 -7.01 -6.57 4.59
C MET A 113 -6.63 -7.66 3.59
N GLN A 114 -5.72 -8.55 4.00
CA GLN A 114 -5.17 -9.60 3.14
C GLN A 114 -5.49 -10.99 3.69
N SER A 115 -6.31 -11.77 2.96
CA SER A 115 -6.52 -13.19 3.24
C SER A 115 -5.25 -14.02 3.01
N HIS A 116 -5.16 -15.15 3.70
CA HIS A 116 -4.05 -16.09 3.53
C HIS A 116 -4.51 -17.54 3.76
N TYR A 117 -3.71 -18.49 3.28
CA TYR A 117 -3.99 -19.93 3.35
C TYR A 117 -4.32 -20.43 4.77
N GLY A 118 -5.10 -21.51 4.83
CA GLY A 118 -5.37 -22.25 6.04
C GLY A 118 -6.65 -21.89 6.78
N VAL A 119 -7.48 -21.01 6.22
CA VAL A 119 -8.79 -20.63 6.78
C VAL A 119 -9.88 -20.72 5.73
N THR A 120 -11.11 -20.88 6.17
CA THR A 120 -12.28 -20.93 5.30
C THR A 120 -12.74 -19.54 4.88
N LEU A 121 -13.55 -19.46 3.83
CA LEU A 121 -14.19 -18.21 3.41
C LEU A 121 -15.04 -17.59 4.54
N GLU A 122 -15.75 -18.43 5.27
CA GLU A 122 -16.60 -18.01 6.39
C GLU A 122 -15.79 -17.38 7.53
N GLU A 123 -14.62 -17.94 7.85
CA GLU A 123 -13.70 -17.39 8.87
C GLU A 123 -13.11 -16.05 8.43
N ASP A 124 -12.71 -15.91 7.16
CA ASP A 124 -12.23 -14.63 6.62
C ASP A 124 -13.34 -13.58 6.66
N VAL A 125 -14.56 -13.91 6.17
CA VAL A 125 -15.72 -12.99 6.22
C VAL A 125 -16.03 -12.57 7.65
N ALA A 126 -16.05 -13.52 8.60
CA ALA A 126 -16.34 -13.23 10.01
C ALA A 126 -15.29 -12.31 10.63
N THR A 127 -14.02 -12.54 10.32
CA THR A 127 -12.91 -11.74 10.87
C THR A 127 -12.88 -10.34 10.28
N ILE A 128 -12.96 -10.23 8.94
CA ILE A 128 -13.01 -8.95 8.24
C ILE A 128 -14.20 -8.11 8.74
N SER A 129 -15.37 -8.75 8.95
CA SER A 129 -16.56 -8.07 9.47
C SER A 129 -16.30 -7.35 10.80
N LYS A 130 -15.54 -7.95 11.71
CA LYS A 130 -15.22 -7.32 13.00
C LYS A 130 -14.45 -6.00 12.82
N TRP A 131 -13.50 -5.95 11.89
CA TRP A 131 -12.77 -4.72 11.60
C TRP A 131 -13.61 -3.71 10.80
N VAL A 132 -14.50 -4.18 9.90
CA VAL A 132 -15.44 -3.32 9.19
C VAL A 132 -16.38 -2.61 10.20
N ASP A 133 -16.85 -3.33 11.22
CA ASP A 133 -17.72 -2.78 12.26
C ASP A 133 -17.00 -1.74 13.15
N MET A 134 -15.68 -1.86 13.33
CA MET A 134 -14.86 -0.87 14.03
C MET A 134 -14.59 0.41 13.21
N GLN A 135 -14.76 0.36 11.88
CA GLN A 135 -14.41 1.43 10.95
C GLN A 135 -15.61 1.80 10.05
N PRO A 136 -16.68 2.40 10.64
CA PRO A 136 -17.96 2.60 9.96
C PRO A 136 -17.90 3.55 8.76
N THR A 137 -16.89 4.40 8.64
CA THR A 137 -16.75 5.38 7.56
C THR A 137 -15.67 5.00 6.52
N ALA A 138 -14.84 4.02 6.80
CA ALA A 138 -13.73 3.64 5.92
C ALA A 138 -14.21 3.00 4.61
N GLU A 139 -13.43 3.19 3.55
CA GLU A 139 -13.42 2.34 2.36
C GLU A 139 -12.58 1.09 2.66
N PHE A 140 -12.90 -0.04 2.01
CA PHE A 140 -12.17 -1.28 2.25
C PHE A 140 -11.50 -1.80 0.98
N VAL A 141 -10.25 -2.26 1.14
CA VAL A 141 -9.48 -2.90 0.07
C VAL A 141 -9.16 -4.33 0.49
N ILE A 142 -9.63 -5.31 -0.28
CA ILE A 142 -9.17 -6.68 -0.15
C ILE A 142 -7.87 -6.82 -0.95
N HIS A 143 -6.77 -6.93 -0.23
CA HIS A 143 -5.50 -7.25 -0.86
C HIS A 143 -5.51 -8.72 -1.24
N THR A 144 -5.53 -9.00 -2.55
CA THR A 144 -5.64 -10.37 -3.06
C THR A 144 -4.44 -11.23 -2.69
N GLY A 145 -3.29 -10.59 -2.36
CA GLY A 145 -2.02 -11.30 -2.31
C GLY A 145 -1.74 -11.99 -3.64
N TRP A 146 -0.97 -13.05 -3.60
CA TRP A 146 -0.65 -13.91 -4.75
C TRP A 146 -0.24 -15.31 -4.32
N ALA A 147 -0.39 -16.28 -5.23
CA ALA A 147 -0.03 -17.67 -5.00
C ALA A 147 1.49 -17.90 -5.03
N TYR A 148 1.93 -19.01 -4.46
CA TYR A 148 3.25 -19.56 -4.74
C TYR A 148 3.47 -19.65 -6.25
N HIS A 149 4.64 -19.21 -6.75
CA HIS A 149 4.88 -19.15 -8.20
C HIS A 149 4.67 -20.51 -8.90
N GLU A 150 5.01 -21.63 -8.24
CA GLU A 150 4.82 -23.00 -8.75
C GLU A 150 3.35 -23.43 -8.77
N LYS A 151 2.52 -22.94 -7.83
CA LYS A 151 1.09 -23.29 -7.72
C LYS A 151 0.17 -22.34 -8.46
N ARG A 152 0.68 -21.21 -8.92
CA ARG A 152 -0.09 -20.12 -9.50
C ARG A 152 -1.04 -20.57 -10.62
N ALA A 153 -0.55 -21.37 -11.57
CA ALA A 153 -1.39 -21.80 -12.70
C ALA A 153 -2.61 -22.61 -12.24
N ILE A 154 -2.43 -23.49 -11.26
CA ILE A 154 -3.50 -24.32 -10.69
C ILE A 154 -4.47 -23.44 -9.89
N GLU A 155 -3.93 -22.57 -9.03
CA GLU A 155 -4.75 -21.75 -8.14
C GLU A 155 -5.56 -20.69 -8.91
N TYR A 156 -4.95 -20.01 -9.90
CA TYR A 156 -5.64 -18.98 -10.68
C TYR A 156 -6.69 -19.54 -11.64
N SER A 157 -6.59 -20.80 -12.05
CA SER A 157 -7.61 -21.48 -12.84
C SER A 157 -8.66 -22.21 -11.99
N SER A 158 -8.49 -22.24 -10.66
CA SER A 158 -9.39 -22.98 -9.76
C SER A 158 -10.83 -22.45 -9.83
N LYS A 159 -11.77 -23.39 -9.90
CA LYS A 159 -13.21 -23.11 -9.75
C LYS A 159 -13.72 -23.40 -8.34
N ASN A 160 -12.84 -23.89 -7.46
CA ASN A 160 -13.18 -24.27 -6.09
C ASN A 160 -12.85 -23.13 -5.12
N ILE A 161 -13.71 -22.99 -4.12
CA ILE A 161 -13.47 -22.13 -2.95
C ILE A 161 -12.98 -23.03 -1.83
N SER A 162 -11.72 -22.88 -1.41
CA SER A 162 -11.14 -23.69 -0.35
C SER A 162 -10.04 -22.95 0.41
N ALA A 163 -9.73 -23.45 1.60
CA ALA A 163 -8.67 -22.93 2.46
C ALA A 163 -7.24 -23.07 1.88
N THR A 164 -7.07 -23.70 0.73
CA THR A 164 -5.80 -23.84 0.01
C THR A 164 -5.75 -23.08 -1.32
N MET A 165 -6.79 -22.34 -1.66
CA MET A 165 -6.96 -21.60 -2.93
C MET A 165 -7.36 -20.13 -2.70
N GLN A 166 -6.91 -19.55 -1.60
CA GLN A 166 -7.33 -18.19 -1.16
C GLN A 166 -6.79 -17.07 -2.05
N HIS A 167 -5.74 -17.35 -2.84
CA HIS A 167 -5.28 -16.40 -3.85
C HIS A 167 -5.84 -16.74 -5.26
N SER A 168 -6.97 -17.44 -5.34
CA SER A 168 -7.66 -17.64 -6.61
C SER A 168 -8.67 -16.51 -6.88
N PRO A 169 -8.90 -16.13 -8.16
CA PRO A 169 -9.96 -15.18 -8.50
C PRO A 169 -11.31 -15.61 -7.92
N LYS A 170 -11.63 -16.92 -7.98
CA LYS A 170 -12.89 -17.47 -7.48
C LYS A 170 -13.09 -17.25 -5.97
N TYR A 171 -12.03 -17.38 -5.17
CA TYR A 171 -12.10 -17.13 -3.74
C TYR A 171 -12.32 -15.63 -3.44
N ILE A 172 -11.55 -14.78 -4.11
CA ILE A 172 -11.63 -13.32 -3.93
C ILE A 172 -13.01 -12.78 -4.34
N ASP A 173 -13.56 -13.25 -5.47
CA ASP A 173 -14.92 -12.89 -5.91
C ASP A 173 -15.95 -13.27 -4.85
N ALA A 174 -15.88 -14.52 -4.35
CA ALA A 174 -16.80 -14.99 -3.32
C ALA A 174 -16.68 -14.20 -2.00
N LEU A 175 -15.46 -13.84 -1.61
CA LEU A 175 -15.21 -13.02 -0.42
C LEU A 175 -15.83 -11.62 -0.58
N LEU A 176 -15.58 -10.97 -1.70
CA LEU A 176 -16.16 -9.65 -2.01
C LEU A 176 -17.69 -9.69 -2.08
N ASP A 177 -18.26 -10.70 -2.71
CA ASP A 177 -19.72 -10.87 -2.81
C ASP A 177 -20.35 -11.05 -1.42
N ARG A 178 -19.74 -11.85 -0.54
CA ARG A 178 -20.22 -12.01 0.85
C ARG A 178 -20.14 -10.72 1.66
N LEU A 179 -19.03 -9.99 1.53
CA LEU A 179 -18.84 -8.71 2.23
C LEU A 179 -19.83 -7.64 1.72
N ARG A 180 -20.00 -7.49 0.41
CA ARG A 180 -20.93 -6.54 -0.19
C ARG A 180 -22.39 -6.86 0.18
N LYS A 181 -22.75 -8.14 0.19
CA LYS A 181 -24.08 -8.57 0.65
C LYS A 181 -24.32 -8.27 2.13
N LYS A 182 -23.30 -8.45 2.96
CA LYS A 182 -23.41 -8.20 4.41
C LYS A 182 -23.42 -6.71 4.75
N TYR A 183 -22.73 -5.89 3.96
CA TYR A 183 -22.58 -4.45 4.18
C TYR A 183 -23.05 -3.65 2.96
N PRO A 184 -24.37 -3.60 2.68
CA PRO A 184 -24.87 -2.84 1.55
C PRO A 184 -24.53 -1.36 1.70
N GLY A 185 -24.06 -0.75 0.62
CA GLY A 185 -23.62 0.66 0.62
C GLY A 185 -22.20 0.92 1.13
N ARG A 186 -21.47 -0.12 1.58
CA ARG A 186 -20.02 -0.01 1.86
C ARG A 186 -19.23 -0.35 0.60
N GLU A 187 -18.12 0.37 0.41
CA GLU A 187 -17.25 0.13 -0.73
C GLU A 187 -16.19 -0.91 -0.39
N PHE A 188 -16.14 -1.97 -1.19
CA PHE A 188 -15.10 -3.00 -1.15
C PHE A 188 -14.44 -3.10 -2.52
N ARG A 189 -13.17 -2.77 -2.56
CA ARG A 189 -12.27 -2.89 -3.73
C ARG A 189 -11.30 -4.04 -3.56
N GLN A 190 -10.53 -4.35 -4.59
CA GLN A 190 -9.43 -5.31 -4.52
C GLN A 190 -8.17 -4.75 -5.21
N THR A 191 -6.99 -5.33 -4.89
CA THR A 191 -5.72 -4.90 -5.50
C THR A 191 -5.51 -5.42 -6.90
N HIS A 192 -6.14 -6.50 -7.31
CA HIS A 192 -5.92 -7.16 -8.61
C HIS A 192 -4.50 -7.72 -8.85
N ALA A 193 -3.72 -8.00 -7.80
CA ALA A 193 -2.37 -8.55 -7.96
C ALA A 193 -2.37 -9.91 -8.68
N ILE A 194 -3.41 -10.71 -8.47
CA ILE A 194 -3.64 -12.00 -9.16
C ILE A 194 -3.77 -11.79 -10.66
N ASP A 195 -4.57 -10.79 -11.07
CA ASP A 195 -4.86 -10.51 -12.48
C ASP A 195 -3.60 -10.02 -13.21
N LEU A 196 -2.81 -9.17 -12.56
CA LEU A 196 -1.52 -8.69 -13.11
C LEU A 196 -0.53 -9.84 -13.31
N LEU A 197 -0.40 -10.74 -12.34
CA LEU A 197 0.49 -11.90 -12.46
C LEU A 197 -0.03 -12.91 -13.51
N ALA A 198 -1.33 -13.09 -13.64
CA ALA A 198 -1.93 -13.91 -14.69
C ALA A 198 -1.65 -13.32 -16.08
N LYS A 199 -1.81 -11.99 -16.24
CA LYS A 199 -1.46 -11.29 -17.48
C LYS A 199 0.03 -11.46 -17.82
N ILE A 200 0.94 -11.21 -16.88
CA ILE A 200 2.38 -11.39 -17.11
C ILE A 200 2.69 -12.83 -17.51
N ALA A 201 2.02 -13.82 -16.92
CA ALA A 201 2.20 -15.22 -17.30
C ALA A 201 1.79 -15.49 -18.75
N ALA A 202 0.68 -14.92 -19.20
CA ALA A 202 0.24 -15.01 -20.60
C ALA A 202 1.20 -14.30 -21.54
N ASP A 203 1.74 -13.15 -21.13
CA ASP A 203 2.72 -12.40 -21.91
C ASP A 203 4.07 -13.12 -22.01
N VAL A 204 4.52 -13.78 -20.95
CA VAL A 204 5.71 -14.66 -20.95
C VAL A 204 5.49 -15.82 -21.93
N ALA A 205 4.35 -16.51 -21.83
CA ALA A 205 4.05 -17.66 -22.70
C ALA A 205 3.99 -17.29 -24.19
N SER A 206 3.62 -16.05 -24.51
CA SER A 206 3.55 -15.55 -25.89
C SER A 206 4.79 -14.76 -26.33
N GLY A 207 5.84 -14.69 -25.50
CA GLY A 207 7.09 -13.97 -25.81
C GLY A 207 6.98 -12.44 -25.81
N ARG A 208 5.91 -11.87 -25.25
CA ARG A 208 5.71 -10.41 -25.15
C ARG A 208 6.35 -9.78 -23.90
N ALA A 209 6.56 -10.57 -22.85
CA ALA A 209 7.17 -10.07 -21.64
C ALA A 209 8.71 -10.02 -21.75
N PRO A 210 9.38 -9.07 -21.09
CA PRO A 210 10.85 -9.02 -21.02
C PRO A 210 11.42 -10.02 -20.00
N PHE A 211 10.63 -10.98 -19.56
CA PHE A 211 10.98 -12.05 -18.62
C PHE A 211 10.98 -13.40 -19.33
N LYS A 212 11.86 -14.30 -18.89
CA LYS A 212 11.86 -15.69 -19.37
C LYS A 212 10.79 -16.54 -18.68
N SER A 213 10.46 -16.18 -17.45
CA SER A 213 9.48 -16.86 -16.61
C SER A 213 8.85 -15.87 -15.64
N VAL A 214 7.62 -16.16 -15.18
CA VAL A 214 7.01 -15.40 -14.08
C VAL A 214 7.80 -15.52 -12.78
N SER A 215 8.55 -16.63 -12.59
CA SER A 215 9.46 -16.77 -11.44
C SER A 215 10.56 -15.71 -11.40
N ASP A 216 10.85 -15.03 -12.53
CA ASP A 216 11.79 -13.90 -12.56
C ASP A 216 11.31 -12.68 -11.74
N LEU A 217 10.03 -12.62 -11.39
CA LEU A 217 9.47 -11.62 -10.48
C LEU A 217 9.57 -12.01 -9.00
N TYR A 218 10.01 -13.23 -8.68
CA TYR A 218 10.07 -13.75 -7.32
C TYR A 218 11.51 -13.88 -6.85
N ARG A 219 11.77 -13.63 -5.55
CA ARG A 219 13.05 -13.91 -4.90
C ARG A 219 13.10 -15.27 -4.19
N ASP A 220 11.94 -15.83 -3.89
CA ASP A 220 11.75 -17.16 -3.34
C ASP A 220 10.41 -17.73 -3.81
N LYS A 221 9.90 -18.79 -3.16
CA LYS A 221 8.67 -19.48 -3.58
C LYS A 221 7.43 -18.58 -3.62
N ILE A 222 7.36 -17.54 -2.80
CA ILE A 222 6.17 -16.70 -2.66
C ILE A 222 6.47 -15.20 -2.69
N HIS A 223 7.61 -14.75 -2.14
CA HIS A 223 7.90 -13.33 -2.07
C HIS A 223 8.45 -12.79 -3.39
N VAL A 224 8.00 -11.61 -3.76
CA VAL A 224 8.45 -10.96 -5.00
C VAL A 224 9.84 -10.33 -4.85
N LYS A 225 10.59 -10.18 -5.96
CA LYS A 225 11.88 -9.48 -5.98
C LYS A 225 11.75 -8.04 -5.47
N ILE A 226 12.80 -7.57 -4.82
CA ILE A 226 12.84 -6.25 -4.16
C ILE A 226 12.70 -5.11 -5.18
N ASP A 227 13.23 -5.30 -6.39
CA ASP A 227 13.17 -4.34 -7.48
C ASP A 227 11.88 -4.49 -8.32
N THR A 228 11.87 -5.40 -9.27
CA THR A 228 10.81 -5.60 -10.26
C THR A 228 9.48 -6.00 -9.65
N GLY A 229 9.52 -6.99 -8.75
CA GLY A 229 8.32 -7.54 -8.14
C GLY A 229 7.66 -6.56 -7.17
N ARG A 230 8.45 -5.89 -6.32
CA ARG A 230 7.93 -4.87 -5.41
C ARG A 230 7.45 -3.64 -6.14
N TYR A 231 8.11 -3.21 -7.24
CA TYR A 231 7.59 -2.13 -8.07
C TYR A 231 6.16 -2.41 -8.53
N LEU A 232 5.93 -3.62 -9.06
CA LEU A 232 4.59 -4.03 -9.51
C LEU A 232 3.58 -4.04 -8.36
N MET A 233 3.91 -4.70 -7.24
CA MET A 233 2.98 -4.88 -6.12
C MET A 233 2.74 -3.58 -5.35
N HIS A 234 3.76 -2.73 -5.20
CA HIS A 234 3.63 -1.40 -4.63
C HIS A 234 2.63 -0.54 -5.42
N ASN A 235 2.81 -0.46 -6.73
CA ASN A 235 1.93 0.33 -7.58
C ASN A 235 0.53 -0.28 -7.75
N CYS A 236 0.41 -1.59 -7.65
CA CYS A 236 -0.87 -2.30 -7.58
C CYS A 236 -1.66 -1.92 -6.30
N MET A 237 -1.00 -1.89 -5.15
CA MET A 237 -1.60 -1.46 -3.89
C MET A 237 -1.92 0.05 -3.92
N ARG A 238 -0.99 0.91 -4.35
CA ARG A 238 -1.23 2.35 -4.51
C ARG A 238 -2.49 2.62 -5.35
N HIS A 239 -2.63 1.91 -6.47
CA HIS A 239 -3.82 2.02 -7.30
C HIS A 239 -5.11 1.70 -6.52
N ALA A 240 -5.15 0.57 -5.80
CA ALA A 240 -6.31 0.18 -5.01
C ALA A 240 -6.62 1.17 -3.87
N LEU A 241 -5.60 1.82 -3.32
CA LEU A 241 -5.73 2.89 -2.32
C LEU A 241 -6.12 4.25 -2.91
N GLY A 242 -6.23 4.36 -4.24
CA GLY A 242 -6.53 5.62 -4.92
C GLY A 242 -5.35 6.59 -4.99
N GLN A 243 -4.12 6.08 -4.86
CA GLN A 243 -2.88 6.86 -4.96
C GLN A 243 -2.31 6.81 -6.38
N PRO A 244 -1.63 7.86 -6.86
CA PRO A 244 -0.95 7.84 -8.14
C PRO A 244 0.20 6.83 -8.13
N ARG A 245 0.59 6.31 -9.31
CA ARG A 245 1.79 5.48 -9.45
C ARG A 245 3.03 6.25 -9.02
N SER A 246 4.00 5.53 -8.44
CA SER A 246 5.29 6.08 -8.00
C SER A 246 6.44 5.22 -8.49
N ALA A 247 7.51 5.87 -8.96
CA ALA A 247 8.79 5.24 -9.27
C ALA A 247 9.87 5.61 -8.23
N ILE A 248 9.52 6.33 -7.18
CA ILE A 248 10.45 6.70 -6.10
C ILE A 248 10.98 5.42 -5.47
N HIS A 249 12.30 5.35 -5.25
CA HIS A 249 13.07 4.19 -4.80
C HIS A 249 13.23 3.05 -5.83
N TYR A 250 12.75 3.26 -7.08
CA TYR A 250 12.86 2.29 -8.18
C TYR A 250 13.62 2.86 -9.38
N GLU A 251 14.42 3.89 -9.19
CA GLU A 251 15.16 4.62 -10.24
C GLU A 251 16.18 3.73 -10.97
N LYS A 252 16.63 2.65 -10.31
CA LYS A 252 17.58 1.68 -10.86
C LYS A 252 16.93 0.55 -11.65
N LEU A 253 15.59 0.50 -11.72
CA LEU A 253 14.89 -0.52 -12.48
C LEU A 253 15.20 -0.36 -13.97
N ASP A 254 15.49 -1.49 -14.65
CA ASP A 254 15.73 -1.48 -16.10
C ASP A 254 14.58 -0.77 -16.82
N PRO A 255 14.84 0.23 -17.69
CA PRO A 255 13.79 1.03 -18.33
C PRO A 255 12.81 0.20 -19.18
N LYS A 256 13.27 -0.87 -19.84
CA LYS A 256 12.40 -1.75 -20.64
C LYS A 256 11.45 -2.55 -19.76
N ILE A 257 11.99 -3.07 -18.65
CA ILE A 257 11.20 -3.77 -17.64
C ILE A 257 10.19 -2.82 -17.01
N LYS A 258 10.62 -1.61 -16.62
CA LYS A 258 9.74 -0.60 -16.03
C LYS A 258 8.60 -0.25 -16.97
N THR A 259 8.89 0.06 -18.22
CA THR A 259 7.87 0.39 -19.25
C THR A 259 6.86 -0.76 -19.37
N TYR A 260 7.32 -2.00 -19.49
CA TYR A 260 6.45 -3.15 -19.56
C TYR A 260 5.54 -3.30 -18.31
N LEU A 261 6.10 -3.13 -17.10
CA LEU A 261 5.32 -3.19 -15.87
C LEU A 261 4.31 -2.03 -15.76
N ASP A 262 4.66 -0.84 -16.26
CA ASP A 262 3.74 0.30 -16.36
C ASP A 262 2.57 0.03 -17.31
N ASP A 263 2.82 -0.63 -18.43
CA ASP A 263 1.78 -1.08 -19.37
C ASP A 263 0.86 -2.13 -18.75
N VAL A 264 1.43 -3.08 -18.00
CA VAL A 264 0.66 -4.07 -17.24
C VAL A 264 -0.21 -3.37 -16.18
N LEU A 265 0.34 -2.44 -15.41
CA LEU A 265 -0.39 -1.66 -14.41
C LEU A 265 -1.48 -0.77 -15.04
N ALA A 266 -1.31 -0.33 -16.29
CA ALA A 266 -2.32 0.45 -16.99
C ALA A 266 -3.59 -0.37 -17.34
N THR A 267 -3.55 -1.69 -17.26
CA THR A 267 -4.72 -2.57 -17.45
C THR A 267 -5.64 -2.66 -16.23
N LEU A 268 -5.23 -2.11 -15.09
CA LEU A 268 -6.06 -2.09 -13.88
C LEU A 268 -7.36 -1.31 -14.12
N PRO A 269 -8.51 -1.78 -13.61
CA PRO A 269 -9.77 -1.06 -13.73
C PRO A 269 -9.71 0.29 -13.01
N ALA A 270 -10.40 1.29 -13.52
CA ALA A 270 -10.45 2.59 -12.88
C ALA A 270 -10.99 2.48 -11.44
N VAL A 271 -10.32 3.13 -10.50
CA VAL A 271 -10.80 3.23 -9.12
C VAL A 271 -11.88 4.31 -9.08
N SER A 272 -13.12 3.92 -8.74
CA SER A 272 -14.20 4.87 -8.51
C SER A 272 -13.83 5.71 -7.29
N SER A 273 -13.60 7.00 -7.48
CA SER A 273 -13.50 7.94 -6.36
C SER A 273 -14.90 8.29 -5.90
N ARG A 274 -15.24 8.13 -4.62
CA ARG A 274 -16.40 8.84 -4.06
C ARG A 274 -16.18 10.33 -4.28
N LYS A 275 -17.13 10.96 -4.97
CA LYS A 275 -17.25 12.42 -5.06
C LYS A 275 -17.67 13.00 -3.71
#